data_c3049a4fd98feff8b8655d03810640d0
#
_entry.id   c3049a4fd98feff8b8655d03810640d0
#
_cell.length_a   1.000
_cell.length_b   1.000
_cell.length_c   1.000
_cell.angle_alpha   90.00
_cell.angle_beta   90.00
_cell.angle_gamma   90.00
#
_symmetry.space_group_name_H-M   'P 1'
#
loop_
_entity.id
_entity.type
_entity.pdbx_description
1 polymer ?
#
loop_
_entity_poly.entity_id
_entity_poly.type
_entity_poly.pdbx_seq_one_letter_code
_entity_poly.pdbx_strand_id
1 'polypeptide(L)'
;MALAPHELSLHGHRIGYRTGGRGPALLLLHGITNSSETWEHVAPPLAKRFSLIAPDLLGHGQSATPRGDYSLGAHASGARDLLGALGVDRVTVVGHSLGGGIAMQFAYQFPERCERLVLVSSGGLGREVHLLLRAASLPGADYILPALTSAGLVGVGRSVGGLLRRLRLSPGEDVEVLARGFASLDNAGSRQAFLHTVRAVIEPGGQRVSAQNRLALAALLPTLIVWGECDSIIPVEHGAAAHEAMPGSRFEVFPDAGHLPHHADPGRFADLLARFCRETAPANITAADLPPLLAGD
;
A
#
# COMPACT_ATOMS: atom_id res chain seq x y z
N MET A 1 -17.99 6.70 -10.86
CA MET A 1 -17.80 8.05 -10.31
C MET A 1 -16.33 8.15 -9.93
N ALA A 2 -15.62 9.16 -10.42
CA ALA A 2 -14.21 9.36 -10.06
C ALA A 2 -14.12 9.84 -8.60
N LEU A 3 -12.97 9.59 -7.94
CA LEU A 3 -12.68 10.13 -6.63
C LEU A 3 -12.39 11.63 -6.72
N ALA A 4 -13.02 12.44 -5.86
CA ALA A 4 -12.75 13.86 -5.76
C ALA A 4 -11.48 14.13 -4.94
N PRO A 5 -10.56 14.98 -5.42
CA PRO A 5 -9.39 15.37 -4.67
C PRO A 5 -9.73 16.40 -3.59
N HIS A 6 -9.10 16.27 -2.45
CA HIS A 6 -9.20 17.16 -1.30
C HIS A 6 -7.83 17.34 -0.65
N GLU A 7 -7.71 18.36 0.17
CA GLU A 7 -6.56 18.55 1.06
C GLU A 7 -7.00 19.06 2.43
N LEU A 8 -6.21 18.75 3.44
CA LEU A 8 -6.35 19.31 4.78
C LEU A 8 -4.98 19.43 5.45
N SER A 9 -4.90 20.15 6.55
CA SER A 9 -3.68 20.25 7.36
C SER A 9 -3.80 19.35 8.59
N LEU A 10 -2.87 18.38 8.73
CA LEU A 10 -2.71 17.58 9.93
C LEU A 10 -1.34 17.86 10.53
N HIS A 11 -1.30 18.20 11.81
CA HIS A 11 -0.05 18.48 12.53
C HIS A 11 0.86 19.50 11.81
N GLY A 12 0.25 20.50 11.13
CA GLY A 12 0.96 21.52 10.37
C GLY A 12 1.45 21.09 8.98
N HIS A 13 1.12 19.86 8.55
CA HIS A 13 1.49 19.35 7.22
C HIS A 13 0.27 19.19 6.33
N ARG A 14 0.42 19.57 5.06
CA ARG A 14 -0.60 19.33 4.03
C ARG A 14 -0.72 17.84 3.74
N ILE A 15 -1.93 17.31 3.81
CA ILE A 15 -2.29 15.94 3.42
C ILE A 15 -3.25 16.03 2.26
N GLY A 16 -2.83 15.53 1.09
CA GLY A 16 -3.69 15.28 -0.04
C GLY A 16 -4.46 13.97 0.16
N TYR A 17 -5.71 13.93 -0.24
CA TYR A 17 -6.50 12.70 -0.21
C TYR A 17 -7.63 12.78 -1.23
N ARG A 18 -8.18 11.62 -1.58
CA ARG A 18 -9.32 11.52 -2.50
C ARG A 18 -10.47 10.80 -1.82
N THR A 19 -11.69 11.25 -2.07
CA THR A 19 -12.90 10.61 -1.53
C THR A 19 -13.97 10.41 -2.59
N GLY A 20 -14.86 9.47 -2.35
CA GLY A 20 -16.03 9.25 -3.21
C GLY A 20 -16.89 8.11 -2.72
N GLY A 21 -18.12 8.05 -3.27
CA GLY A 21 -19.07 7.00 -2.93
C GLY A 21 -19.82 7.23 -1.63
N ARG A 22 -20.62 6.22 -1.25
CA ARG A 22 -21.41 6.18 -0.02
C ARG A 22 -21.54 4.75 0.46
N GLY A 23 -21.63 4.55 1.78
CA GLY A 23 -21.74 3.25 2.42
C GLY A 23 -20.64 3.02 3.46
N PRO A 24 -20.37 1.76 3.84
CA PRO A 24 -19.27 1.43 4.74
C PRO A 24 -17.94 2.01 4.26
N ALA A 25 -17.12 2.48 5.18
CA ALA A 25 -15.88 3.19 4.85
C ALA A 25 -14.75 2.22 4.47
N LEU A 26 -14.05 2.50 3.36
CA LEU A 26 -12.81 1.86 2.95
C LEU A 26 -11.67 2.89 3.03
N LEU A 27 -10.63 2.57 3.78
CA LEU A 27 -9.36 3.28 3.76
C LEU A 27 -8.42 2.60 2.76
N LEU A 28 -7.98 3.30 1.72
CA LEU A 28 -7.21 2.76 0.60
C LEU A 28 -5.77 3.30 0.66
N LEU A 29 -4.82 2.48 1.12
CA LEU A 29 -3.41 2.83 1.32
C LEU A 29 -2.56 2.36 0.14
N HIS A 30 -1.89 3.30 -0.54
CA HIS A 30 -1.08 3.02 -1.72
C HIS A 30 0.33 2.49 -1.39
N GLY A 31 1.03 1.97 -2.41
CA GLY A 31 2.40 1.50 -2.33
C GLY A 31 3.44 2.62 -2.37
N ILE A 32 4.71 2.24 -2.15
CA ILE A 32 5.84 3.16 -2.24
C ILE A 32 5.92 3.79 -3.65
N THR A 33 6.36 5.04 -3.73
CA THR A 33 6.45 5.82 -4.98
C THR A 33 5.12 6.02 -5.73
N ASN A 34 4.00 5.62 -5.14
CA ASN A 34 2.67 5.78 -5.73
C ASN A 34 1.88 6.91 -5.01
N SER A 35 0.62 7.04 -5.31
CA SER A 35 -0.31 8.01 -4.70
C SER A 35 -1.72 7.41 -4.64
N SER A 36 -2.65 8.16 -4.11
CA SER A 36 -4.10 7.83 -4.12
C SER A 36 -4.64 7.52 -5.52
N GLU A 37 -3.99 7.98 -6.57
CA GLU A 37 -4.37 7.75 -7.98
C GLU A 37 -4.32 6.27 -8.38
N THR A 38 -3.52 5.45 -7.70
CA THR A 38 -3.48 4.00 -7.96
C THR A 38 -4.85 3.34 -7.83
N TRP A 39 -5.77 3.95 -7.08
CA TRP A 39 -7.11 3.41 -6.86
C TRP A 39 -8.14 3.86 -7.88
N GLU A 40 -7.79 4.75 -8.83
CA GLU A 40 -8.75 5.32 -9.80
C GLU A 40 -9.44 4.27 -10.66
N HIS A 41 -8.75 3.20 -11.02
CA HIS A 41 -9.32 2.13 -11.86
C HIS A 41 -10.39 1.31 -11.13
N VAL A 42 -10.25 1.12 -9.81
CA VAL A 42 -11.20 0.34 -8.99
C VAL A 42 -12.23 1.23 -8.30
N ALA A 43 -11.99 2.53 -8.22
CA ALA A 43 -12.89 3.46 -7.53
C ALA A 43 -14.32 3.49 -8.11
N PRO A 44 -14.55 3.53 -9.44
CA PRO A 44 -15.91 3.62 -9.97
C PRO A 44 -16.84 2.47 -9.56
N PRO A 45 -16.45 1.19 -9.62
CA PRO A 45 -17.27 0.10 -9.13
C PRO A 45 -17.41 0.07 -7.59
N LEU A 46 -16.34 0.40 -6.84
CA LEU A 46 -16.36 0.40 -5.38
C LEU A 46 -17.21 1.54 -4.81
N ALA A 47 -17.14 2.74 -5.38
CA ALA A 47 -17.90 3.92 -4.93
C ALA A 47 -19.43 3.76 -5.03
N LYS A 48 -19.90 2.74 -5.76
CA LYS A 48 -21.34 2.39 -5.77
C LYS A 48 -21.81 1.76 -4.47
N ARG A 49 -20.89 1.22 -3.67
CA ARG A 49 -21.19 0.37 -2.51
C ARG A 49 -20.50 0.84 -1.22
N PHE A 50 -19.44 1.64 -1.34
CA PHE A 50 -18.57 2.05 -0.24
C PHE A 50 -18.29 3.55 -0.27
N SER A 51 -18.00 4.11 0.90
CA SER A 51 -17.37 5.42 1.06
C SER A 51 -15.85 5.21 1.01
N LEU A 52 -15.20 5.75 -0.01
CA LEU A 52 -13.77 5.57 -0.28
C LEU A 52 -12.97 6.74 0.27
N ILE A 53 -11.88 6.46 0.99
CA ILE A 53 -10.93 7.42 1.52
C ILE A 53 -9.54 6.95 1.11
N ALA A 54 -8.90 7.65 0.20
CA ALA A 54 -7.59 7.31 -0.34
C ALA A 54 -6.61 8.47 -0.07
N PRO A 55 -5.84 8.44 1.02
CA PRO A 55 -4.81 9.45 1.28
C PRO A 55 -3.61 9.27 0.35
N ASP A 56 -2.95 10.38 0.05
CA ASP A 56 -1.55 10.39 -0.31
C ASP A 56 -0.74 10.34 1.00
N LEU A 57 0.07 9.31 1.17
CA LEU A 57 0.92 9.18 2.35
C LEU A 57 1.90 10.36 2.42
N LEU A 58 2.32 10.78 3.61
CA LEU A 58 3.39 11.79 3.73
C LEU A 58 4.58 11.39 2.86
N GLY A 59 5.15 12.36 2.15
CA GLY A 59 6.23 12.10 1.22
C GLY A 59 5.81 11.65 -0.18
N HIS A 60 4.49 11.49 -0.42
CA HIS A 60 3.94 10.96 -1.68
C HIS A 60 2.83 11.85 -2.23
N GLY A 61 2.61 11.77 -3.55
CA GLY A 61 1.51 12.46 -4.23
C GLY A 61 1.46 13.95 -3.94
N GLN A 62 0.29 14.44 -3.52
CA GLN A 62 0.05 15.84 -3.18
C GLN A 62 0.32 16.16 -1.69
N SER A 63 0.68 15.16 -0.88
CA SER A 63 1.03 15.38 0.53
C SER A 63 2.40 16.03 0.67
N ALA A 64 2.59 16.72 1.80
CA ALA A 64 3.87 17.36 2.13
C ALA A 64 5.00 16.32 2.30
N THR A 65 6.24 16.79 2.14
CA THR A 65 7.47 15.99 2.32
C THR A 65 8.30 16.56 3.49
N PRO A 66 7.78 16.59 4.74
CA PRO A 66 8.51 17.11 5.87
C PRO A 66 9.73 16.26 6.20
N ARG A 67 10.68 16.83 6.92
CA ARG A 67 11.67 16.02 7.63
C ARG A 67 10.99 15.37 8.83
N GLY A 68 11.07 14.05 8.92
CA GLY A 68 10.38 13.33 10.00
C GLY A 68 10.47 11.82 9.89
N ASP A 69 9.60 11.15 10.62
CA ASP A 69 9.48 9.70 10.64
C ASP A 69 8.59 9.21 9.49
N TYR A 70 9.12 8.30 8.69
CA TYR A 70 8.44 7.63 7.58
C TYR A 70 8.27 6.12 7.83
N SER A 71 8.27 5.71 9.10
CA SER A 71 8.00 4.33 9.49
C SER A 71 6.54 3.94 9.23
N LEU A 72 6.27 2.62 9.20
CA LEU A 72 4.90 2.11 9.10
C LEU A 72 4.02 2.64 10.22
N GLY A 73 4.57 2.78 11.45
CA GLY A 73 3.86 3.30 12.61
C GLY A 73 3.46 4.78 12.46
N ALA A 74 4.35 5.60 11.92
CA ALA A 74 4.06 7.01 11.64
C ALA A 74 2.96 7.16 10.58
N HIS A 75 3.05 6.39 9.48
CA HIS A 75 2.01 6.37 8.44
C HIS A 75 0.67 5.86 8.96
N ALA A 76 0.65 4.81 9.79
CA ALA A 76 -0.57 4.28 10.40
C ALA A 76 -1.24 5.33 11.33
N SER A 77 -0.43 6.04 12.14
CA SER A 77 -0.92 7.14 12.98
C SER A 77 -1.49 8.29 12.15
N GLY A 78 -0.81 8.69 11.07
CA GLY A 78 -1.31 9.70 10.15
C GLY A 78 -2.65 9.31 9.49
N ALA A 79 -2.79 8.04 9.12
CA ALA A 79 -4.04 7.51 8.58
C ALA A 79 -5.18 7.55 9.62
N ARG A 80 -4.89 7.19 10.89
CA ARG A 80 -5.84 7.32 12.00
C ARG A 80 -6.28 8.77 12.20
N ASP A 81 -5.33 9.71 12.17
CA ASP A 81 -5.60 11.12 12.38
C ASP A 81 -6.43 11.73 11.24
N LEU A 82 -6.16 11.31 9.99
CA LEU A 82 -7.00 11.66 8.85
C LEU A 82 -8.44 11.19 9.05
N LEU A 83 -8.64 9.92 9.43
CA LEU A 83 -9.98 9.39 9.70
C LEU A 83 -10.68 10.17 10.81
N GLY A 84 -9.96 10.51 11.89
CA GLY A 84 -10.48 11.34 12.97
C GLY A 84 -10.92 12.73 12.50
N ALA A 85 -10.12 13.38 11.66
CA ALA A 85 -10.44 14.69 11.07
C ALA A 85 -11.65 14.63 10.12
N LEU A 86 -11.90 13.47 9.50
CA LEU A 86 -13.05 13.23 8.62
C LEU A 86 -14.30 12.72 9.37
N GLY A 87 -14.22 12.55 10.71
CA GLY A 87 -15.33 12.01 11.51
C GLY A 87 -15.64 10.54 11.22
N VAL A 88 -14.64 9.76 10.80
CA VAL A 88 -14.77 8.33 10.48
C VAL A 88 -14.13 7.51 11.58
N ASP A 89 -14.95 6.77 12.34
CA ASP A 89 -14.46 6.01 13.48
C ASP A 89 -13.86 4.66 13.10
N ARG A 90 -14.50 3.94 12.17
CA ARG A 90 -14.13 2.56 11.83
C ARG A 90 -14.13 2.34 10.32
N VAL A 91 -13.20 1.52 9.85
CA VAL A 91 -12.99 1.28 8.43
C VAL A 91 -12.57 -0.16 8.13
N THR A 92 -12.88 -0.61 6.91
CA THR A 92 -12.12 -1.70 6.29
C THR A 92 -10.85 -1.10 5.69
N VAL A 93 -9.69 -1.59 6.10
CA VAL A 93 -8.39 -1.10 5.62
C VAL A 93 -7.91 -1.95 4.45
N VAL A 94 -7.64 -1.31 3.32
CA VAL A 94 -7.11 -1.93 2.10
C VAL A 94 -5.73 -1.36 1.84
N GLY A 95 -4.70 -2.18 1.85
CA GLY A 95 -3.33 -1.71 1.62
C GLY A 95 -2.62 -2.46 0.51
N HIS A 96 -2.01 -1.72 -0.43
CA HIS A 96 -1.21 -2.26 -1.50
C HIS A 96 0.29 -2.09 -1.19
N SER A 97 1.10 -3.14 -1.33
CA SER A 97 2.55 -3.10 -1.20
C SER A 97 2.99 -2.50 0.16
N LEU A 98 3.70 -1.36 0.19
CA LEU A 98 3.98 -0.59 1.41
C LEU A 98 2.70 -0.32 2.22
N GLY A 99 1.61 0.08 1.53
CA GLY A 99 0.31 0.31 2.15
C GLY A 99 -0.25 -0.92 2.86
N GLY A 100 0.09 -2.14 2.41
CA GLY A 100 -0.25 -3.38 3.09
C GLY A 100 0.47 -3.52 4.43
N GLY A 101 1.77 -3.22 4.47
CA GLY A 101 2.52 -3.12 5.72
C GLY A 101 1.95 -2.07 6.68
N ILE A 102 1.53 -0.91 6.14
CA ILE A 102 0.87 0.14 6.93
C ILE A 102 -0.51 -0.32 7.41
N ALA A 103 -1.28 -1.05 6.58
CA ALA A 103 -2.58 -1.58 6.96
C ALA A 103 -2.49 -2.59 8.12
N MET A 104 -1.50 -3.49 8.09
CA MET A 104 -1.21 -4.39 9.22
C MET A 104 -0.80 -3.61 10.47
N GLN A 105 0.05 -2.60 10.31
CA GLN A 105 0.47 -1.74 11.43
C GLN A 105 -0.70 -0.94 12.00
N PHE A 106 -1.62 -0.45 11.14
CA PHE A 106 -2.85 0.22 11.56
C PHE A 106 -3.75 -0.73 12.37
N ALA A 107 -3.98 -1.93 11.87
CA ALA A 107 -4.78 -2.95 12.55
C ALA A 107 -4.17 -3.35 13.90
N TYR A 108 -2.84 -3.35 14.00
CA TYR A 108 -2.11 -3.62 15.23
C TYR A 108 -2.20 -2.46 16.25
N GLN A 109 -2.03 -1.20 15.81
CA GLN A 109 -2.01 -0.03 16.68
C GLN A 109 -3.41 0.46 17.07
N PHE A 110 -4.39 0.29 16.19
CA PHE A 110 -5.76 0.81 16.31
C PHE A 110 -6.79 -0.27 15.97
N PRO A 111 -6.74 -1.44 16.62
CA PRO A 111 -7.60 -2.58 16.29
C PRO A 111 -9.09 -2.25 16.45
N GLU A 112 -9.45 -1.35 17.38
CA GLU A 112 -10.80 -0.88 17.59
C GLU A 112 -11.36 -0.10 16.40
N ARG A 113 -10.49 0.44 15.54
CA ARG A 113 -10.86 1.19 14.33
C ARG A 113 -10.87 0.35 13.07
N CYS A 114 -10.34 -0.88 13.14
CA CYS A 114 -10.22 -1.77 11.99
C CYS A 114 -11.35 -2.79 11.97
N GLU A 115 -12.21 -2.74 10.95
CA GLU A 115 -13.30 -3.70 10.78
C GLU A 115 -12.87 -4.96 10.03
N ARG A 116 -12.02 -4.78 9.02
CA ARG A 116 -11.48 -5.84 8.15
C ARG A 116 -10.14 -5.41 7.59
N LEU A 117 -9.33 -6.37 7.23
CA LEU A 117 -8.02 -6.15 6.64
C LEU A 117 -7.97 -6.73 5.23
N VAL A 118 -7.50 -5.95 4.25
CA VAL A 118 -7.30 -6.40 2.88
C VAL A 118 -5.87 -6.07 2.46
N LEU A 119 -5.10 -7.10 2.17
CA LEU A 119 -3.68 -7.04 1.84
C LEU A 119 -3.50 -7.35 0.36
N VAL A 120 -3.01 -6.38 -0.41
CA VAL A 120 -2.83 -6.50 -1.86
C VAL A 120 -1.35 -6.46 -2.18
N SER A 121 -0.77 -7.58 -2.63
CA SER A 121 0.69 -7.70 -2.91
C SER A 121 1.54 -7.06 -1.81
N SER A 122 1.22 -7.41 -0.54
CA SER A 122 1.62 -6.66 0.66
C SER A 122 3.10 -6.81 0.99
N GLY A 123 3.74 -5.71 1.37
CA GLY A 123 5.01 -5.76 2.11
C GLY A 123 4.81 -6.28 3.54
N GLY A 124 5.89 -6.80 4.14
CA GLY A 124 5.92 -7.24 5.53
C GLY A 124 5.50 -8.69 5.77
N LEU A 125 5.19 -9.47 4.74
CA LEU A 125 4.76 -10.88 4.85
C LEU A 125 5.87 -11.89 4.53
N GLY A 126 7.01 -11.43 4.05
CA GLY A 126 8.18 -12.24 3.77
C GLY A 126 9.41 -11.37 3.62
N ARG A 127 10.56 -11.97 3.32
CA ARG A 127 11.83 -11.26 3.28
C ARG A 127 12.19 -10.76 1.87
N GLU A 128 11.79 -11.46 0.84
CA GLU A 128 12.15 -11.18 -0.54
C GLU A 128 11.46 -9.92 -1.04
N VAL A 129 12.22 -9.09 -1.74
CA VAL A 129 11.75 -7.90 -2.44
C VAL A 129 12.71 -7.56 -3.58
N HIS A 130 12.20 -6.91 -4.62
CA HIS A 130 12.95 -6.61 -5.83
C HIS A 130 14.30 -5.90 -5.55
N LEU A 131 15.35 -6.30 -6.28
CA LEU A 131 16.73 -5.83 -6.07
C LEU A 131 16.90 -4.31 -6.13
N LEU A 132 16.14 -3.60 -6.97
CA LEU A 132 16.20 -2.13 -7.06
C LEU A 132 15.79 -1.46 -5.74
N LEU A 133 14.80 -2.00 -5.05
CA LEU A 133 14.37 -1.47 -3.75
C LEU A 133 15.43 -1.76 -2.67
N ARG A 134 16.06 -2.95 -2.73
CA ARG A 134 17.18 -3.28 -1.85
C ARG A 134 18.40 -2.39 -2.11
N ALA A 135 18.70 -2.09 -3.37
CA ALA A 135 19.78 -1.16 -3.73
C ALA A 135 19.51 0.27 -3.22
N ALA A 136 18.25 0.72 -3.24
CA ALA A 136 17.87 2.03 -2.72
C ALA A 136 18.05 2.14 -1.18
N SER A 137 18.11 1.04 -0.44
CA SER A 137 18.39 1.07 1.01
C SER A 137 19.87 1.27 1.35
N LEU A 138 20.77 1.04 0.38
CA LEU A 138 22.22 1.10 0.60
C LEU A 138 22.70 2.53 0.94
N PRO A 139 23.78 2.64 1.75
CA PRO A 139 24.51 3.90 1.91
C PRO A 139 24.98 4.44 0.55
N GLY A 140 24.82 5.73 0.33
CA GLY A 140 25.20 6.36 -0.94
C GLY A 140 24.10 6.45 -1.97
N ALA A 141 22.95 5.78 -1.80
CA ALA A 141 21.78 5.94 -2.67
C ALA A 141 21.33 7.42 -2.77
N ASP A 142 21.54 8.21 -1.73
CA ASP A 142 21.29 9.68 -1.70
C ASP A 142 22.03 10.44 -2.82
N TYR A 143 23.22 9.97 -3.20
CA TYR A 143 24.04 10.61 -4.24
C TYR A 143 23.71 10.10 -5.65
N ILE A 144 23.25 8.87 -5.76
CA ILE A 144 22.97 8.20 -7.05
C ILE A 144 21.54 8.52 -7.53
N LEU A 145 20.58 8.53 -6.61
CA LEU A 145 19.16 8.71 -6.93
C LEU A 145 18.86 10.01 -7.69
N PRO A 146 19.45 11.18 -7.34
CA PRO A 146 19.23 12.41 -8.10
C PRO A 146 19.65 12.31 -9.58
N ALA A 147 20.73 11.59 -9.87
CA ALA A 147 21.16 11.35 -11.25
C ALA A 147 20.18 10.43 -11.99
N LEU A 148 19.77 9.32 -11.36
CA LEU A 148 18.84 8.36 -11.94
C LEU A 148 17.45 8.94 -12.21
N THR A 149 17.00 9.87 -11.36
CA THR A 149 15.68 10.54 -11.48
C THR A 149 15.75 11.86 -12.22
N SER A 150 16.90 12.21 -12.84
CA SER A 150 17.05 13.42 -13.64
C SER A 150 16.15 13.38 -14.87
N ALA A 151 15.59 14.53 -15.26
CA ALA A 151 14.70 14.63 -16.41
C ALA A 151 15.32 14.08 -17.70
N GLY A 152 16.64 14.20 -17.87
CA GLY A 152 17.37 13.64 -19.02
C GLY A 152 17.33 12.12 -19.05
N LEU A 153 17.71 11.45 -17.97
CA LEU A 153 17.69 9.97 -17.91
C LEU A 153 16.27 9.40 -17.94
N VAL A 154 15.32 10.03 -17.25
CA VAL A 154 13.90 9.66 -17.33
C VAL A 154 13.36 9.81 -18.76
N GLY A 155 13.75 10.89 -19.46
CA GLY A 155 13.39 11.09 -20.87
C GLY A 155 13.95 10.01 -21.79
N VAL A 156 15.22 9.63 -21.62
CA VAL A 156 15.85 8.52 -22.35
C VAL A 156 15.11 7.21 -22.05
N GLY A 157 14.85 6.91 -20.77
CA GLY A 157 14.11 5.70 -20.37
C GLY A 157 12.72 5.61 -21.02
N ARG A 158 11.98 6.73 -21.07
CA ARG A 158 10.67 6.79 -21.75
C ARG A 158 10.80 6.54 -23.27
N SER A 159 11.82 7.11 -23.90
CA SER A 159 12.06 6.92 -25.35
C SER A 159 12.40 5.47 -25.67
N VAL A 160 13.29 4.87 -24.88
CA VAL A 160 13.66 3.44 -25.02
C VAL A 160 12.44 2.54 -24.76
N GLY A 161 11.69 2.78 -23.71
CA GLY A 161 10.46 2.04 -23.41
C GLY A 161 9.41 2.17 -24.54
N GLY A 162 9.29 3.35 -25.12
CA GLY A 162 8.44 3.58 -26.30
C GLY A 162 8.88 2.79 -27.53
N LEU A 163 10.19 2.71 -27.77
CA LEU A 163 10.76 1.91 -28.87
C LEU A 163 10.54 0.41 -28.63
N LEU A 164 10.81 -0.08 -27.42
CA LEU A 164 10.59 -1.50 -27.06
C LEU A 164 9.13 -1.91 -27.28
N ARG A 165 8.18 -1.08 -26.84
CA ARG A 165 6.74 -1.32 -27.08
C ARG A 165 6.41 -1.39 -28.58
N ARG A 166 6.98 -0.51 -29.39
CA ARG A 166 6.79 -0.56 -30.86
C ARG A 166 7.34 -1.85 -31.49
N LEU A 167 8.41 -2.38 -30.92
CA LEU A 167 9.01 -3.65 -31.32
C LEU A 167 8.33 -4.88 -30.68
N ARG A 168 7.23 -4.69 -29.91
CA ARG A 168 6.55 -5.73 -29.12
C ARG A 168 7.45 -6.43 -28.09
N LEU A 169 8.50 -5.75 -27.65
CA LEU A 169 9.41 -6.17 -26.58
C LEU A 169 9.05 -5.40 -25.32
N SER A 170 7.89 -5.70 -24.72
CA SER A 170 7.49 -5.06 -23.46
C SER A 170 8.38 -5.55 -22.31
N PRO A 171 8.92 -4.66 -21.47
CA PRO A 171 9.76 -5.03 -20.33
C PRO A 171 8.98 -5.69 -19.16
N GLY A 172 7.69 -5.95 -19.32
CA GLY A 172 6.82 -6.43 -18.25
C GLY A 172 6.20 -5.30 -17.44
N GLU A 173 4.99 -5.56 -16.89
CA GLU A 173 4.20 -4.56 -16.17
C GLU A 173 4.93 -4.01 -14.95
N ASP A 174 5.56 -4.88 -14.15
CA ASP A 174 6.24 -4.50 -12.91
C ASP A 174 7.45 -3.59 -13.15
N VAL A 175 8.20 -3.82 -14.25
CA VAL A 175 9.30 -2.93 -14.65
C VAL A 175 8.78 -1.54 -15.01
N GLU A 176 7.63 -1.47 -15.68
CA GLU A 176 6.97 -0.18 -15.97
C GLU A 176 6.46 0.50 -14.71
N VAL A 177 5.94 -0.26 -13.73
CA VAL A 177 5.52 0.24 -12.40
C VAL A 177 6.72 0.86 -11.67
N LEU A 178 7.84 0.14 -11.59
CA LEU A 178 9.06 0.64 -10.96
C LEU A 178 9.59 1.89 -11.69
N ALA A 179 9.64 1.87 -13.02
CA ALA A 179 10.13 3.00 -13.81
C ALA A 179 9.26 4.26 -13.60
N ARG A 180 7.94 4.12 -13.58
CA ARG A 180 7.01 5.23 -13.26
C ARG A 180 7.23 5.73 -11.82
N GLY A 181 7.37 4.80 -10.87
CA GLY A 181 7.64 5.13 -9.49
C GLY A 181 8.93 5.95 -9.32
N PHE A 182 10.03 5.52 -9.92
CA PHE A 182 11.28 6.30 -9.89
C PHE A 182 11.15 7.65 -10.61
N ALA A 183 10.38 7.72 -11.70
CA ALA A 183 10.14 8.98 -12.41
C ALA A 183 9.31 10.00 -11.62
N SER A 184 8.54 9.57 -10.61
CA SER A 184 7.79 10.46 -9.71
C SER A 184 8.67 11.13 -8.65
N LEU A 185 9.91 10.66 -8.46
CA LEU A 185 10.89 11.22 -7.53
C LEU A 185 11.63 12.43 -8.13
N ASP A 186 10.91 13.36 -8.70
CA ASP A 186 11.43 14.49 -9.51
C ASP A 186 12.05 15.60 -8.68
N ASN A 187 11.73 15.69 -7.38
CA ASN A 187 12.24 16.73 -6.48
C ASN A 187 12.98 16.16 -5.27
N ALA A 188 13.76 17.01 -4.59
CA ALA A 188 14.60 16.59 -3.47
C ALA A 188 13.79 16.07 -2.27
N GLY A 189 12.63 16.65 -1.99
CA GLY A 189 11.76 16.24 -0.89
C GLY A 189 11.22 14.84 -1.10
N SER A 190 10.68 14.55 -2.30
CA SER A 190 10.16 13.22 -2.67
C SER A 190 11.26 12.15 -2.62
N ARG A 191 12.48 12.46 -3.12
CA ARG A 191 13.62 11.53 -3.03
C ARG A 191 14.03 11.26 -1.59
N GLN A 192 14.07 12.27 -0.75
CA GLN A 192 14.43 12.09 0.66
C GLN A 192 13.35 11.27 1.40
N ALA A 193 12.08 11.59 1.22
CA ALA A 193 10.98 10.84 1.79
C ALA A 193 11.00 9.36 1.34
N PHE A 194 11.23 9.10 0.05
CA PHE A 194 11.40 7.76 -0.49
C PHE A 194 12.54 7.00 0.21
N LEU A 195 13.73 7.59 0.31
CA LEU A 195 14.88 6.94 0.95
C LEU A 195 14.65 6.66 2.43
N HIS A 196 14.01 7.61 3.16
CA HIS A 196 13.63 7.39 4.55
C HIS A 196 12.63 6.25 4.69
N THR A 197 11.60 6.21 3.84
CA THR A 197 10.61 5.13 3.82
C THR A 197 11.26 3.79 3.49
N VAL A 198 12.08 3.71 2.42
CA VAL A 198 12.79 2.47 2.06
C VAL A 198 13.62 1.96 3.23
N ARG A 199 14.47 2.81 3.82
CA ARG A 199 15.36 2.43 4.92
C ARG A 199 14.62 2.06 6.20
N ALA A 200 13.39 2.53 6.39
CA ALA A 200 12.54 2.13 7.50
C ALA A 200 12.01 0.69 7.35
N VAL A 201 11.79 0.22 6.11
CA VAL A 201 11.11 -1.06 5.84
C VAL A 201 11.95 -2.09 5.08
N ILE A 202 13.06 -1.68 4.44
CA ILE A 202 13.93 -2.52 3.61
C ILE A 202 15.40 -2.34 4.06
N GLU A 203 16.14 -3.44 4.05
CA GLU A 203 17.59 -3.51 4.24
C GLU A 203 18.25 -4.22 3.05
N PRO A 204 19.58 -4.23 2.91
CA PRO A 204 20.25 -4.92 1.81
C PRO A 204 19.90 -6.41 1.70
N GLY A 205 19.54 -7.04 2.81
CA GLY A 205 19.12 -8.45 2.88
C GLY A 205 17.66 -8.71 2.48
N GLY A 206 16.83 -7.69 2.28
CA GLY A 206 15.41 -7.81 1.96
C GLY A 206 14.52 -6.91 2.83
N GLN A 207 13.28 -7.32 3.06
CA GLN A 207 12.37 -6.61 3.96
C GLN A 207 12.85 -6.72 5.41
N ARG A 208 12.99 -5.56 6.07
CA ARG A 208 13.42 -5.44 7.46
C ARG A 208 12.26 -5.66 8.44
N VAL A 209 11.08 -5.19 8.07
CA VAL A 209 9.87 -5.31 8.88
C VAL A 209 9.15 -6.58 8.47
N SER A 210 8.85 -7.43 9.46
CA SER A 210 8.06 -8.64 9.28
C SER A 210 6.87 -8.62 10.25
N ALA A 211 5.69 -8.88 9.70
CA ALA A 211 4.48 -9.06 10.49
C ALA A 211 4.27 -10.53 10.91
N GLN A 212 5.14 -11.46 10.49
CA GLN A 212 4.97 -12.91 10.72
C GLN A 212 4.73 -13.26 12.19
N ASN A 213 5.43 -12.60 13.11
CA ASN A 213 5.25 -12.83 14.55
C ASN A 213 3.98 -12.16 15.13
N ARG A 214 3.19 -11.46 14.31
CA ARG A 214 2.01 -10.70 14.71
C ARG A 214 0.77 -11.09 13.91
N LEU A 215 0.88 -12.08 13.04
CA LEU A 215 -0.25 -12.56 12.23
C LEU A 215 -1.38 -13.13 13.09
N ALA A 216 -1.06 -13.63 14.30
CA ALA A 216 -2.05 -14.04 15.28
C ALA A 216 -3.02 -12.91 15.68
N LEU A 217 -2.56 -11.66 15.72
CA LEU A 217 -3.42 -10.50 15.99
C LEU A 217 -4.39 -10.22 14.83
N ALA A 218 -3.97 -10.51 13.61
CA ALA A 218 -4.85 -10.43 12.43
C ALA A 218 -5.89 -11.56 12.41
N ALA A 219 -5.71 -12.65 13.16
CA ALA A 219 -6.68 -13.74 13.25
C ALA A 219 -8.04 -13.29 13.83
N LEU A 220 -8.08 -12.18 14.57
CA LEU A 220 -9.32 -11.58 15.07
C LEU A 220 -10.02 -10.67 14.04
N LEU A 221 -9.36 -10.37 12.94
CA LEU A 221 -9.89 -9.52 11.88
C LEU A 221 -10.19 -10.38 10.65
N PRO A 222 -11.40 -10.31 10.09
CA PRO A 222 -11.62 -10.88 8.76
C PRO A 222 -10.57 -10.32 7.80
N THR A 223 -9.75 -11.20 7.23
CA THR A 223 -8.63 -10.82 6.38
C THR A 223 -8.77 -11.40 4.99
N LEU A 224 -8.58 -10.56 3.97
CA LEU A 224 -8.48 -10.94 2.57
C LEU A 224 -7.06 -10.61 2.07
N ILE A 225 -6.41 -11.62 1.50
CA ILE A 225 -5.10 -11.50 0.87
C ILE A 225 -5.29 -11.64 -0.63
N VAL A 226 -4.81 -10.66 -1.41
CA VAL A 226 -4.91 -10.64 -2.87
C VAL A 226 -3.52 -10.50 -3.45
N TRP A 227 -3.17 -11.31 -4.45
CA TRP A 227 -1.85 -11.27 -5.07
C TRP A 227 -1.90 -11.46 -6.58
N GLY A 228 -0.93 -10.91 -7.30
CA GLY A 228 -0.68 -11.27 -8.69
C GLY A 228 0.21 -12.50 -8.77
N GLU A 229 -0.14 -13.45 -9.65
CA GLU A 229 0.64 -14.68 -9.86
C GLU A 229 2.06 -14.40 -10.34
N CYS A 230 2.21 -13.37 -11.18
CA CYS A 230 3.46 -12.98 -11.82
C CYS A 230 4.14 -11.79 -11.11
N ASP A 231 3.87 -11.54 -9.83
CA ASP A 231 4.46 -10.44 -9.06
C ASP A 231 5.97 -10.62 -8.94
N SER A 232 6.74 -9.82 -9.67
CA SER A 232 8.20 -9.84 -9.68
C SER A 232 8.82 -8.87 -8.65
N ILE A 233 7.98 -8.09 -7.94
CA ILE A 233 8.43 -7.15 -6.90
C ILE A 233 8.41 -7.82 -5.54
N ILE A 234 7.29 -8.46 -5.18
CA ILE A 234 7.13 -9.24 -3.95
C ILE A 234 6.51 -10.59 -4.32
N PRO A 235 7.21 -11.71 -4.12
CA PRO A 235 6.75 -13.04 -4.53
C PRO A 235 5.39 -13.43 -3.96
N VAL A 236 4.55 -14.09 -4.75
CA VAL A 236 3.20 -14.55 -4.36
C VAL A 236 3.24 -15.54 -3.20
N GLU A 237 4.34 -16.24 -3.03
CA GLU A 237 4.61 -17.18 -1.94
C GLU A 237 4.49 -16.52 -0.56
N HIS A 238 4.74 -15.20 -0.47
CA HIS A 238 4.54 -14.44 0.78
C HIS A 238 3.06 -14.39 1.16
N GLY A 239 2.18 -14.22 0.17
CA GLY A 239 0.73 -14.23 0.38
C GLY A 239 0.22 -15.61 0.79
N ALA A 240 0.73 -16.66 0.15
CA ALA A 240 0.39 -18.05 0.47
C ALA A 240 0.81 -18.42 1.90
N ALA A 241 2.08 -18.14 2.26
CA ALA A 241 2.59 -18.39 3.61
C ALA A 241 1.84 -17.60 4.69
N ALA A 242 1.47 -16.33 4.39
CA ALA A 242 0.66 -15.54 5.30
C ALA A 242 -0.76 -16.11 5.48
N HIS A 243 -1.36 -16.62 4.40
CA HIS A 243 -2.67 -17.28 4.46
C HIS A 243 -2.62 -18.55 5.34
N GLU A 244 -1.59 -19.37 5.17
CA GLU A 244 -1.38 -20.56 6.02
C GLU A 244 -1.22 -20.19 7.50
N ALA A 245 -0.53 -19.08 7.78
CA ALA A 245 -0.30 -18.60 9.15
C ALA A 245 -1.50 -17.84 9.75
N MET A 246 -2.54 -17.52 8.96
CA MET A 246 -3.75 -16.81 9.40
C MET A 246 -5.00 -17.65 9.14
N PRO A 247 -5.36 -18.59 10.05
CA PRO A 247 -6.59 -19.38 9.92
C PRO A 247 -7.82 -18.47 9.80
N GLY A 248 -8.68 -18.74 8.80
CA GLY A 248 -9.87 -17.94 8.51
C GLY A 248 -9.65 -16.77 7.56
N SER A 249 -8.42 -16.45 7.18
CA SER A 249 -8.17 -15.52 6.07
C SER A 249 -8.63 -16.12 4.74
N ARG A 250 -8.81 -15.26 3.73
CA ARG A 250 -9.07 -15.67 2.33
C ARG A 250 -7.86 -15.29 1.49
N PHE A 251 -7.49 -16.16 0.57
CA PHE A 251 -6.40 -15.89 -0.37
C PHE A 251 -6.89 -16.02 -1.81
N GLU A 252 -6.66 -14.98 -2.60
CA GLU A 252 -7.06 -14.92 -4.00
C GLU A 252 -5.87 -14.51 -4.86
N VAL A 253 -5.56 -15.33 -5.84
CA VAL A 253 -4.50 -15.07 -6.83
C VAL A 253 -5.12 -14.62 -8.14
N PHE A 254 -4.58 -13.56 -8.71
CA PHE A 254 -4.94 -13.03 -10.02
C PHE A 254 -3.98 -13.61 -11.06
N PRO A 255 -4.45 -14.50 -11.93
CA PRO A 255 -3.63 -15.07 -12.99
C PRO A 255 -3.05 -13.97 -13.89
N ASP A 256 -1.85 -14.20 -14.38
CA ASP A 256 -1.13 -13.29 -15.29
C ASP A 256 -0.90 -11.85 -14.76
N ALA A 257 -1.37 -11.52 -13.56
CA ALA A 257 -1.17 -10.20 -12.97
C ALA A 257 0.20 -10.10 -12.28
N GLY A 258 0.85 -8.93 -12.44
CA GLY A 258 2.04 -8.54 -11.69
C GLY A 258 1.71 -7.94 -10.33
N HIS A 259 2.53 -6.98 -9.89
CA HIS A 259 2.43 -6.34 -8.58
C HIS A 259 1.15 -5.51 -8.32
N LEU A 260 0.38 -5.22 -9.38
CA LEU A 260 -0.85 -4.42 -9.30
C LEU A 260 -2.10 -5.22 -9.71
N PRO A 261 -2.48 -6.30 -8.99
CA PRO A 261 -3.64 -7.12 -9.38
C PRO A 261 -4.95 -6.32 -9.48
N HIS A 262 -5.09 -5.25 -8.70
CA HIS A 262 -6.23 -4.34 -8.74
C HIS A 262 -6.25 -3.45 -10.00
N HIS A 263 -5.14 -3.33 -10.74
CA HIS A 263 -5.09 -2.71 -12.07
C HIS A 263 -5.33 -3.71 -13.19
N ALA A 264 -4.81 -4.93 -13.04
CA ALA A 264 -4.93 -5.98 -14.05
C ALA A 264 -6.40 -6.35 -14.31
N ASP A 265 -7.20 -6.49 -13.25
CA ASP A 265 -8.66 -6.70 -13.37
C ASP A 265 -9.41 -5.90 -12.29
N PRO A 266 -9.69 -4.61 -12.54
CA PRO A 266 -10.39 -3.75 -11.59
C PRO A 266 -11.81 -4.21 -11.25
N GLY A 267 -12.49 -4.85 -12.22
CA GLY A 267 -13.85 -5.38 -12.04
C GLY A 267 -13.86 -6.55 -11.07
N ARG A 268 -13.03 -7.56 -11.33
CA ARG A 268 -12.87 -8.73 -10.45
C ARG A 268 -12.43 -8.31 -9.04
N PHE A 269 -11.48 -7.39 -8.93
CA PHE A 269 -11.01 -6.89 -7.64
C PHE A 269 -12.15 -6.24 -6.84
N ALA A 270 -12.92 -5.36 -7.47
CA ALA A 270 -14.02 -4.67 -6.81
C ALA A 270 -15.14 -5.65 -6.37
N ASP A 271 -15.48 -6.63 -7.20
CA ASP A 271 -16.48 -7.63 -6.87
C ASP A 271 -16.00 -8.59 -5.77
N LEU A 272 -14.72 -8.97 -5.79
CA LEU A 272 -14.08 -9.76 -4.74
C LEU A 272 -14.16 -9.04 -3.38
N LEU A 273 -13.73 -7.77 -3.35
CA LEU A 273 -13.77 -6.96 -2.13
C LEU A 273 -15.21 -6.77 -1.61
N ALA A 274 -16.15 -6.49 -2.51
CA ALA A 274 -17.55 -6.34 -2.12
C ALA A 274 -18.16 -7.65 -1.62
N ARG A 275 -17.81 -8.79 -2.21
CA ARG A 275 -18.20 -10.12 -1.75
C ARG A 275 -17.63 -10.41 -0.37
N PHE A 276 -16.34 -10.17 -0.18
CA PHE A 276 -15.67 -10.34 1.11
C PHE A 276 -16.35 -9.53 2.22
N CYS A 277 -16.60 -8.24 2.00
CA CYS A 277 -17.26 -7.37 2.98
C CYS A 277 -18.71 -7.81 3.29
N ARG A 278 -19.42 -8.37 2.32
CA ARG A 278 -20.80 -8.86 2.51
C ARG A 278 -20.86 -10.20 3.29
N GLU A 279 -19.87 -11.05 3.07
CA GLU A 279 -19.83 -12.40 3.64
C GLU A 279 -19.13 -12.49 5.00
N THR A 280 -18.52 -11.41 5.45
CA THR A 280 -17.84 -11.34 6.75
C THR A 280 -18.47 -10.28 7.63
N ALA A 281 -18.68 -10.58 8.90
CA ALA A 281 -19.03 -9.57 9.90
C ALA A 281 -17.84 -8.63 10.15
N PRO A 282 -18.06 -7.32 10.36
CA PRO A 282 -16.99 -6.44 10.81
C PRO A 282 -16.49 -6.89 12.19
N ALA A 283 -15.19 -6.92 12.39
CA ALA A 283 -14.65 -7.15 13.73
C ALA A 283 -15.11 -6.03 14.67
N ASN A 284 -15.31 -6.35 15.92
CA ASN A 284 -15.68 -5.37 16.96
C ASN A 284 -14.75 -5.54 18.14
N ILE A 285 -13.48 -5.16 17.95
CA ILE A 285 -12.46 -5.26 19.00
C ILE A 285 -12.61 -4.06 19.92
N THR A 286 -12.70 -4.33 21.22
CA THR A 286 -12.81 -3.31 22.26
C THR A 286 -11.54 -3.25 23.09
N ALA A 287 -11.39 -2.22 23.93
CA ALA A 287 -10.27 -2.11 24.84
C ALA A 287 -10.15 -3.31 25.80
N ALA A 288 -11.25 -4.00 26.08
CA ALA A 288 -11.25 -5.20 26.93
C ALA A 288 -10.62 -6.42 26.25
N ASP A 289 -10.62 -6.47 24.91
CA ASP A 289 -10.07 -7.57 24.13
C ASP A 289 -8.56 -7.44 23.91
N LEU A 290 -7.97 -6.26 24.20
CA LEU A 290 -6.58 -5.95 23.92
C LEU A 290 -5.56 -6.64 24.86
N PRO A 291 -5.78 -6.72 26.19
CA PRO A 291 -4.76 -7.29 27.07
C PRO A 291 -4.33 -8.72 26.73
N PRO A 292 -5.22 -9.68 26.42
CA PRO A 292 -4.84 -11.02 25.98
C PRO A 292 -4.05 -11.02 24.66
N LEU A 293 -4.42 -10.13 23.73
CA LEU A 293 -3.78 -10.01 22.44
C LEU A 293 -2.35 -9.47 22.52
N LEU A 294 -2.08 -8.58 23.47
CA LEU A 294 -0.78 -7.97 23.69
C LEU A 294 0.14 -8.85 24.53
N ALA A 295 -0.42 -9.71 25.37
CA ALA A 295 0.33 -10.60 26.24
C ALA A 295 0.94 -11.81 25.50
N GLY A 296 0.38 -12.18 24.33
CA GLY A 296 0.91 -13.29 23.51
C GLY A 296 0.67 -14.66 24.13
N ASP A 297 -0.41 -14.82 24.88
CA ASP A 297 -0.87 -16.11 25.44
C ASP A 297 -1.55 -17.00 24.40
#